data_0080436628e05aabeb23a412404459d1
#
_entry.id   0080436628e05aabeb23a412404459d1
#
_cell.length_a   1.000
_cell.length_b   1.000
_cell.length_c   1.000
_cell.angle_alpha   90.00
_cell.angle_beta   90.00
_cell.angle_gamma   90.00
#
_symmetry.space_group_name_H-M   'P 1'
#
loop_
_entity.id
_entity.type
_entity.pdbx_description
1 polymer ?
#
loop_
_entity_poly.entity_id
_entity_poly.type
_entity_poly.pdbx_seq_one_letter_code
_entity_poly.pdbx_strand_id
1 'polypeptide(L)'
;MIRIKTAAITFCLLGALPLAVSAQSAEFGPREGDREFSLSGTGSSDRDFNSGSFGVTGDLGWYLRNNVVAGFRQSVNFADIEGEGVTDDFWNGSTRGYLNYQFLEDRARPFVGASLGGIYGDGVKDSAFAGLETGLKYYVQTRTYFLARAEYQFLFSDSNDATDAFQDDGIWAYTVGLGYNF
;
A
#
# COMPACT_ATOMS: atom_id res chain seq x y z
N MET A 1 -12.23 -70.90 -4.09
CA MET A 1 -11.03 -70.98 -3.22
C MET A 1 -9.99 -70.07 -3.84
N ILE A 2 -9.96 -68.77 -3.45
CA ILE A 2 -9.09 -67.74 -4.05
C ILE A 2 -7.97 -67.50 -3.09
N ARG A 3 -6.73 -67.75 -3.55
CA ARG A 3 -5.51 -67.49 -2.78
C ARG A 3 -5.04 -66.05 -3.04
N ILE A 4 -5.08 -65.23 -2.01
CA ILE A 4 -4.51 -63.89 -2.00
C ILE A 4 -3.03 -64.00 -1.72
N LYS A 5 -2.21 -63.56 -2.67
CA LYS A 5 -0.74 -63.42 -2.49
C LYS A 5 -0.46 -62.08 -1.84
N THR A 6 0.10 -62.12 -0.64
CA THR A 6 0.59 -60.95 0.09
C THR A 6 1.92 -60.50 -0.52
N ALA A 7 1.93 -59.29 -1.11
CA ALA A 7 3.16 -58.65 -1.57
C ALA A 7 3.72 -57.78 -0.44
N ALA A 8 4.89 -58.16 0.05
CA ALA A 8 5.62 -57.36 1.03
C ALA A 8 6.27 -56.15 0.33
N ILE A 9 5.85 -54.95 0.70
CA ILE A 9 6.48 -53.70 0.26
C ILE A 9 7.61 -53.38 1.24
N THR A 10 8.84 -53.54 0.79
CA THR A 10 10.05 -53.15 1.52
C THR A 10 10.21 -51.66 1.40
N PHE A 11 9.98 -50.92 2.50
CA PHE A 11 10.20 -49.48 2.59
C PHE A 11 11.65 -49.19 2.86
N CYS A 12 12.40 -48.77 1.85
CA CYS A 12 13.79 -48.29 2.00
C CYS A 12 13.73 -46.89 2.68
N LEU A 13 14.05 -46.85 3.98
CA LEU A 13 14.39 -45.59 4.68
C LEU A 13 15.76 -45.10 4.14
N LEU A 14 15.74 -44.17 3.18
CA LEU A 14 16.92 -43.35 2.90
C LEU A 14 17.05 -42.33 4.02
N GLY A 15 18.09 -42.47 4.82
CA GLY A 15 18.47 -41.51 5.85
C GLY A 15 18.76 -40.14 5.24
N ALA A 16 17.88 -39.19 5.48
CA ALA A 16 18.12 -37.80 5.19
C ALA A 16 19.10 -37.24 6.23
N LEU A 17 20.37 -37.12 5.83
CA LEU A 17 21.33 -36.28 6.53
C LEU A 17 20.84 -34.86 6.49
N PRO A 18 20.68 -34.16 7.64
CA PRO A 18 20.39 -32.72 7.64
C PRO A 18 21.68 -32.02 7.15
N LEU A 19 21.70 -31.64 5.89
CA LEU A 19 22.55 -30.57 5.44
C LEU A 19 22.09 -29.30 6.17
N ALA A 20 22.79 -28.98 7.26
CA ALA A 20 22.69 -27.65 7.88
C ALA A 20 23.26 -26.66 6.87
N VAL A 21 22.48 -26.28 5.89
CA VAL A 21 22.68 -25.06 5.13
C VAL A 21 22.51 -23.96 6.16
N SER A 22 23.61 -23.34 6.56
CA SER A 22 23.57 -22.04 7.25
C SER A 22 22.91 -21.08 6.28
N ALA A 23 21.59 -20.97 6.32
CA ALA A 23 20.86 -19.93 5.69
C ALA A 23 21.34 -18.64 6.37
N GLN A 24 22.27 -17.92 5.77
CA GLN A 24 22.42 -16.51 6.04
C GLN A 24 21.03 -15.93 5.82
N SER A 25 20.38 -15.56 6.91
CA SER A 25 19.08 -14.88 6.87
C SER A 25 19.31 -13.60 6.05
N ALA A 26 18.85 -13.61 4.81
CA ALA A 26 18.87 -12.41 3.98
C ALA A 26 18.07 -11.36 4.73
N GLU A 27 18.72 -10.30 5.16
CA GLU A 27 18.07 -9.17 5.84
C GLU A 27 17.16 -8.48 4.83
N PHE A 28 15.86 -8.56 5.04
CA PHE A 28 14.86 -7.95 4.18
C PHE A 28 14.52 -6.55 4.66
N GLY A 29 14.34 -5.64 3.69
CA GLY A 29 13.85 -4.31 3.95
C GLY A 29 14.94 -3.26 4.15
N PRO A 30 14.52 -2.04 4.50
CA PRO A 30 15.40 -0.88 4.61
C PRO A 30 16.17 -0.86 5.93
N ARG A 31 17.22 -0.07 5.90
CA ARG A 31 17.96 0.42 7.07
C ARG A 31 17.77 1.92 7.22
N GLU A 32 18.09 2.43 8.40
CA GLU A 32 18.16 3.86 8.64
C GLU A 32 19.07 4.55 7.61
N GLY A 33 18.56 5.62 7.01
CA GLY A 33 19.23 6.37 5.93
C GLY A 33 18.91 5.89 4.52
N ASP A 34 18.33 4.71 4.34
CA ASP A 34 17.87 4.23 3.03
C ASP A 34 16.73 5.11 2.50
N ARG A 35 16.56 5.07 1.19
CA ARG A 35 15.45 5.72 0.49
C ARG A 35 14.54 4.67 -0.11
N GLU A 36 13.32 5.06 -0.35
CA GLU A 36 12.39 4.23 -1.10
C GLU A 36 11.74 4.99 -2.24
N PHE A 37 11.48 4.28 -3.30
CA PHE A 37 10.59 4.71 -4.37
C PHE A 37 9.55 3.63 -4.60
N SER A 38 8.29 4.02 -4.75
CA SER A 38 7.24 3.09 -5.18
C SER A 38 6.38 3.68 -6.30
N LEU A 39 5.88 2.78 -7.14
CA LEU A 39 4.91 3.08 -8.17
C LEU A 39 3.71 2.16 -7.99
N SER A 40 2.52 2.73 -7.98
CA SER A 40 1.30 2.05 -7.59
C SER A 40 0.12 2.46 -8.44
N GLY A 41 -0.81 1.54 -8.67
CA GLY A 41 -2.19 1.86 -9.01
C GLY A 41 -2.95 2.28 -7.76
N THR A 42 -3.77 3.30 -7.85
CA THR A 42 -4.64 3.74 -6.78
C THR A 42 -6.08 3.79 -7.25
N GLY A 43 -7.00 3.40 -6.37
CA GLY A 43 -8.42 3.59 -6.55
C GLY A 43 -8.97 4.35 -5.34
N SER A 44 -9.97 5.19 -5.54
CA SER A 44 -10.68 5.84 -4.45
C SER A 44 -12.17 5.56 -4.54
N SER A 45 -12.83 5.54 -3.42
CA SER A 45 -14.28 5.48 -3.32
C SER A 45 -14.77 6.46 -2.26
N ASP A 46 -16.01 6.93 -2.45
CA ASP A 46 -16.72 7.63 -1.41
C ASP A 46 -16.95 6.73 -0.19
N ARG A 47 -17.46 7.29 0.89
CA ARG A 47 -17.72 6.57 2.14
C ARG A 47 -18.68 5.39 1.96
N ASP A 48 -19.61 5.49 1.04
CA ASP A 48 -20.66 4.51 0.80
C ASP A 48 -20.35 3.56 -0.37
N PHE A 49 -19.14 3.66 -0.97
CA PHE A 49 -18.65 2.86 -2.10
C PHE A 49 -19.50 2.97 -3.37
N ASN A 50 -20.20 4.10 -3.57
CA ASN A 50 -21.06 4.33 -4.73
C ASN A 50 -20.37 4.98 -5.91
N SER A 51 -19.29 5.72 -5.66
CA SER A 51 -18.50 6.42 -6.69
C SER A 51 -17.04 6.08 -6.55
N GLY A 52 -16.32 5.94 -7.65
CA GLY A 52 -14.93 5.56 -7.63
C GLY A 52 -14.08 6.27 -8.69
N SER A 53 -12.79 6.36 -8.46
CA SER A 53 -11.82 6.80 -9.44
C SER A 53 -10.62 5.86 -9.46
N PHE A 54 -9.89 5.88 -10.57
CA PHE A 54 -8.65 5.13 -10.74
C PHE A 54 -7.50 6.06 -11.11
N GLY A 55 -6.30 5.77 -10.61
CA GLY A 55 -5.14 6.60 -10.87
C GLY A 55 -3.82 5.89 -10.66
N VAL A 56 -2.76 6.68 -10.77
CA VAL A 56 -1.38 6.25 -10.55
C VAL A 56 -0.77 7.10 -9.44
N THR A 57 0.01 6.45 -8.57
CA THR A 57 0.67 7.08 -7.43
C THR A 57 2.15 6.74 -7.42
N GLY A 58 2.99 7.77 -7.26
CA GLY A 58 4.41 7.64 -6.99
C GLY A 58 4.73 8.10 -5.57
N ASP A 59 5.49 7.31 -4.82
CA ASP A 59 5.97 7.66 -3.49
C ASP A 59 7.51 7.78 -3.51
N LEU A 60 8.05 8.77 -2.80
CA LEU A 60 9.47 8.92 -2.52
C LEU A 60 9.66 9.13 -1.01
N GLY A 61 10.39 8.23 -0.36
CA GLY A 61 10.56 8.23 1.09
C GLY A 61 12.00 8.10 1.55
N TRP A 62 12.23 8.52 2.80
CA TRP A 62 13.50 8.43 3.52
C TRP A 62 13.27 7.72 4.83
N TYR A 63 14.05 6.69 5.09
CA TYR A 63 14.00 5.94 6.35
C TYR A 63 14.74 6.71 7.44
N LEU A 64 13.99 7.28 8.36
CA LEU A 64 14.51 7.97 9.54
C LEU A 64 15.02 6.97 10.58
N ARG A 65 14.50 5.74 10.53
CA ARG A 65 14.90 4.54 11.27
C ARG A 65 14.53 3.31 10.44
N ASN A 66 15.00 2.13 10.81
CA ASN A 66 14.68 0.87 10.12
C ASN A 66 13.16 0.65 9.94
N ASN A 67 12.36 1.22 10.83
CA ASN A 67 10.91 1.04 10.89
C ASN A 67 10.10 2.34 10.74
N VAL A 68 10.75 3.50 10.54
CA VAL A 68 10.09 4.80 10.37
C VAL A 68 10.49 5.41 9.04
N VAL A 69 9.53 5.67 8.18
CA VAL A 69 9.75 6.34 6.90
C VAL A 69 8.88 7.59 6.80
N ALA A 70 9.48 8.68 6.35
CA ALA A 70 8.80 9.92 5.98
C ALA A 70 9.05 10.20 4.51
N GLY A 71 8.07 10.78 3.81
CA GLY A 71 8.23 11.03 2.39
C GLY A 71 7.14 11.90 1.79
N PHE A 72 7.21 11.99 0.48
CA PHE A 72 6.23 12.67 -0.35
C PHE A 72 5.57 11.68 -1.29
N ARG A 73 4.30 11.93 -1.57
CA ARG A 73 3.47 11.12 -2.45
C ARG A 73 2.75 12.03 -3.43
N GLN A 74 2.81 11.64 -4.70
CA GLN A 74 2.10 12.28 -5.79
C GLN A 74 1.15 11.29 -6.42
N SER A 75 -0.13 11.65 -6.50
CA SER A 75 -1.15 10.86 -7.20
C SER A 75 -1.75 11.67 -8.35
N VAL A 76 -2.10 10.98 -9.43
CA VAL A 76 -2.90 11.50 -10.53
C VAL A 76 -4.03 10.51 -10.76
N ASN A 77 -5.25 10.96 -10.62
CA ASN A 77 -6.45 10.14 -10.76
C ASN A 77 -7.27 10.63 -11.95
N PHE A 78 -7.91 9.68 -12.59
CA PHE A 78 -8.85 9.88 -13.68
C PHE A 78 -10.20 9.33 -13.21
N ALA A 79 -11.23 10.14 -13.28
CA ALA A 79 -12.61 9.74 -13.02
C ALA A 79 -13.36 9.79 -14.36
N ASP A 80 -13.93 8.67 -14.74
CA ASP A 80 -14.85 8.57 -15.87
C ASP A 80 -16.26 8.50 -15.29
N ILE A 81 -17.05 9.57 -15.50
CA ILE A 81 -18.45 9.60 -15.09
C ILE A 81 -19.29 9.35 -16.34
N GLU A 82 -19.64 8.10 -16.59
CA GLU A 82 -20.64 7.73 -17.59
C GLU A 82 -22.05 8.08 -17.10
N GLY A 83 -22.57 9.24 -17.48
CA GLY A 83 -23.95 9.65 -17.31
C GLY A 83 -24.61 9.95 -18.66
N GLU A 84 -25.93 9.73 -18.81
CA GLU A 84 -26.68 10.01 -20.06
C GLU A 84 -26.43 11.45 -20.55
N GLY A 85 -25.51 11.59 -21.52
CA GLY A 85 -25.29 12.83 -22.27
C GLY A 85 -24.19 13.76 -21.80
N VAL A 86 -23.34 13.35 -20.84
CA VAL A 86 -22.15 14.11 -20.41
C VAL A 86 -20.97 13.16 -20.31
N THR A 87 -20.02 13.32 -21.24
CA THR A 87 -18.70 12.69 -21.15
C THR A 87 -17.74 13.82 -20.77
N ASP A 88 -17.52 14.01 -19.49
CA ASP A 88 -16.48 14.90 -18.99
C ASP A 88 -15.38 14.08 -18.33
N ASP A 89 -14.24 13.99 -19.01
CA ASP A 89 -13.01 13.41 -18.47
C ASP A 89 -12.44 14.38 -17.43
N PHE A 90 -12.61 14.06 -16.15
CA PHE A 90 -12.01 14.84 -15.06
C PHE A 90 -10.71 14.19 -14.62
N TRP A 91 -9.65 14.97 -14.54
CA TRP A 91 -8.42 14.57 -13.90
C TRP A 91 -8.23 15.35 -12.58
N ASN A 92 -7.72 14.68 -11.57
CA ASN A 92 -7.30 15.34 -10.35
C ASN A 92 -5.93 14.85 -9.92
N GLY A 93 -5.19 15.72 -9.28
CA GLY A 93 -3.90 15.43 -8.67
C GLY A 93 -3.98 15.59 -7.16
N SER A 94 -3.13 14.86 -6.44
CA SER A 94 -2.90 15.15 -5.03
C SER A 94 -1.43 15.04 -4.69
N THR A 95 -0.95 16.00 -3.88
CA THR A 95 0.41 16.01 -3.33
C THR A 95 0.30 15.96 -1.81
N ARG A 96 1.03 15.02 -1.19
CA ARG A 96 1.00 14.88 0.27
C ARG A 96 2.34 14.44 0.85
N GLY A 97 2.64 14.91 2.06
CA GLY A 97 3.66 14.35 2.91
C GLY A 97 3.07 13.17 3.70
N TYR A 98 3.87 12.17 4.00
CA TYR A 98 3.46 11.03 4.82
C TYR A 98 4.53 10.64 5.84
N LEU A 99 4.09 10.01 6.92
CA LEU A 99 4.93 9.40 7.95
C LEU A 99 4.35 8.04 8.32
N ASN A 100 5.14 6.96 8.15
CA ASN A 100 4.72 5.59 8.42
C ASN A 100 5.63 4.90 9.42
N TYR A 101 5.02 4.12 10.30
CA TYR A 101 5.66 3.22 11.23
C TYR A 101 5.40 1.77 10.83
N GLN A 102 6.46 0.98 10.62
CA GLN A 102 6.43 -0.44 10.29
C GLN A 102 6.62 -1.28 11.55
N PHE A 103 5.75 -2.26 11.79
CA PHE A 103 5.76 -3.02 13.05
C PHE A 103 6.80 -4.14 13.10
N LEU A 104 7.16 -4.69 11.96
CA LEU A 104 8.08 -5.84 11.85
C LEU A 104 9.27 -5.48 10.98
N GLU A 105 10.40 -6.15 11.21
CA GLU A 105 11.63 -6.01 10.42
C GLU A 105 11.92 -7.26 9.58
N ASP A 106 10.88 -7.98 9.17
CA ASP A 106 10.94 -9.20 8.39
C ASP A 106 10.42 -8.95 6.94
N ARG A 107 10.19 -10.02 6.19
CA ARG A 107 9.62 -10.00 4.83
C ARG A 107 8.27 -9.30 4.76
N ALA A 108 7.43 -9.53 5.74
CA ALA A 108 6.13 -8.90 5.86
C ALA A 108 6.22 -7.75 6.86
N ARG A 109 6.04 -6.52 6.38
CA ARG A 109 6.11 -5.30 7.19
C ARG A 109 4.76 -4.60 7.17
N PRO A 110 3.83 -4.97 8.05
CA PRO A 110 2.62 -4.19 8.24
C PRO A 110 2.99 -2.82 8.79
N PHE A 111 2.24 -1.80 8.40
CA PHE A 111 2.49 -0.43 8.83
C PHE A 111 1.19 0.32 9.11
N VAL A 112 1.31 1.36 9.90
CA VAL A 112 0.31 2.42 10.06
C VAL A 112 1.00 3.75 9.85
N GLY A 113 0.23 4.76 9.46
CA GLY A 113 0.78 6.09 9.24
C GLY A 113 -0.27 7.16 9.11
N ALA A 114 0.24 8.36 8.87
CA ALA A 114 -0.58 9.54 8.63
C ALA A 114 -0.02 10.30 7.44
N SER A 115 -0.91 11.01 6.76
CA SER A 115 -0.58 11.88 5.63
C SER A 115 -1.26 13.25 5.79
N LEU A 116 -0.67 14.26 5.15
CA LEU A 116 -1.22 15.60 5.05
C LEU A 116 -0.90 16.17 3.68
N GLY A 117 -1.89 16.73 3.00
CA GLY A 117 -1.69 17.26 1.66
C GLY A 117 -2.87 18.02 1.10
N GLY A 118 -2.85 18.20 -0.23
CA GLY A 118 -3.88 18.87 -0.99
C GLY A 118 -4.27 18.10 -2.24
N ILE A 119 -5.53 18.22 -2.60
CA ILE A 119 -6.12 17.76 -3.86
C ILE A 119 -6.34 18.99 -4.74
N TYR A 120 -6.04 18.86 -6.02
CA TYR A 120 -6.18 19.92 -7.02
C TYR A 120 -6.51 19.31 -8.39
N GLY A 121 -7.05 20.11 -9.29
CA GLY A 121 -7.34 19.71 -10.68
C GLY A 121 -8.69 20.14 -11.19
N ASP A 122 -9.02 19.73 -12.40
CA ASP A 122 -10.29 20.05 -13.04
C ASP A 122 -11.42 19.22 -12.40
N GLY A 123 -12.54 19.86 -12.09
CA GLY A 123 -13.73 19.20 -11.51
C GLY A 123 -13.66 18.91 -10.02
N VAL A 124 -12.57 19.27 -9.35
CA VAL A 124 -12.41 19.16 -7.90
C VAL A 124 -12.12 20.53 -7.31
N LYS A 125 -12.85 20.90 -6.24
CA LYS A 125 -12.49 22.11 -5.48
C LYS A 125 -11.17 21.84 -4.76
N ASP A 126 -10.20 22.74 -4.91
CA ASP A 126 -8.93 22.66 -4.19
C ASP A 126 -9.20 22.52 -2.70
N SER A 127 -8.75 21.41 -2.13
CA SER A 127 -9.04 21.07 -0.74
C SER A 127 -7.80 20.49 -0.07
N ALA A 128 -7.55 20.91 1.16
CA ALA A 128 -6.58 20.25 2.00
C ALA A 128 -7.20 18.99 2.63
N PHE A 129 -6.36 18.00 2.95
CA PHE A 129 -6.82 16.81 3.65
C PHE A 129 -5.74 16.28 4.60
N ALA A 130 -6.19 15.57 5.64
CA ALA A 130 -5.36 14.70 6.44
C ALA A 130 -5.81 13.25 6.24
N GLY A 131 -4.87 12.31 6.25
CA GLY A 131 -5.15 10.89 6.06
C GLY A 131 -4.58 10.02 7.18
N LEU A 132 -5.30 8.96 7.48
CA LEU A 132 -4.78 7.85 8.28
C LEU A 132 -4.65 6.64 7.36
N GLU A 133 -3.48 6.00 7.37
CA GLU A 133 -3.22 4.89 6.48
C GLU A 133 -2.72 3.65 7.21
N THR A 134 -3.06 2.51 6.65
CA THR A 134 -2.53 1.21 7.06
C THR A 134 -2.22 0.39 5.83
N GLY A 135 -1.30 -0.56 5.96
CA GLY A 135 -0.95 -1.38 4.82
C GLY A 135 0.10 -2.44 5.14
N LEU A 136 0.57 -3.05 4.07
CA LEU A 136 1.57 -4.10 4.12
C LEU A 136 2.59 -3.88 3.00
N LYS A 137 3.87 -3.92 3.36
CA LYS A 137 4.98 -4.11 2.43
C LYS A 137 5.44 -5.55 2.53
N TYR A 138 5.37 -6.31 1.43
CA TYR A 138 5.84 -7.69 1.37
C TYR A 138 7.08 -7.78 0.49
N TYR A 139 8.24 -8.02 1.09
CA TYR A 139 9.52 -8.10 0.40
C TYR A 139 9.68 -9.40 -0.35
N VAL A 140 9.68 -9.33 -1.68
CA VAL A 140 9.95 -10.46 -2.59
C VAL A 140 11.45 -10.66 -2.81
N GLN A 141 12.21 -9.58 -2.68
CA GLN A 141 13.68 -9.56 -2.65
C GLN A 141 14.13 -8.69 -1.47
N THR A 142 15.41 -8.67 -1.18
CA THR A 142 15.97 -7.92 -0.04
C THR A 142 15.57 -6.44 -0.03
N ARG A 143 15.38 -5.83 -1.21
CA ARG A 143 15.09 -4.41 -1.39
C ARG A 143 13.81 -4.12 -2.19
N THR A 144 13.20 -5.13 -2.83
CA THR A 144 12.00 -4.99 -3.65
C THR A 144 10.79 -5.54 -2.92
N TYR A 145 9.70 -4.80 -2.89
CA TYR A 145 8.48 -5.18 -2.19
C TYR A 145 7.21 -4.92 -3.00
N PHE A 146 6.20 -5.73 -2.74
CA PHE A 146 4.82 -5.41 -3.04
C PHE A 146 4.25 -4.52 -1.95
N LEU A 147 3.46 -3.53 -2.35
CA LEU A 147 2.75 -2.61 -1.48
C LEU A 147 1.25 -2.84 -1.63
N ALA A 148 0.56 -2.97 -0.50
CA ALA A 148 -0.89 -2.83 -0.40
C ALA A 148 -1.20 -1.83 0.72
N ARG A 149 -2.05 -0.82 0.46
CA ARG A 149 -2.36 0.25 1.38
C ARG A 149 -3.83 0.65 1.27
N ALA A 150 -4.44 0.92 2.40
CA ALA A 150 -5.72 1.60 2.53
C ALA A 150 -5.51 2.88 3.34
N GLU A 151 -6.06 3.99 2.85
CA GLU A 151 -5.97 5.31 3.47
C GLU A 151 -7.37 5.89 3.57
N TYR A 152 -7.74 6.39 4.73
CA TYR A 152 -8.93 7.18 4.92
C TYR A 152 -8.54 8.65 5.01
N GLN A 153 -9.07 9.46 4.11
CA GLN A 153 -8.76 10.87 3.95
C GLN A 153 -9.92 11.71 4.47
N PHE A 154 -9.62 12.61 5.39
CA PHE A 154 -10.52 13.63 5.93
C PHE A 154 -10.30 14.91 5.14
N LEU A 155 -11.31 15.38 4.42
CA LEU A 155 -11.21 16.59 3.62
C LEU A 155 -11.57 17.81 4.47
N PHE A 156 -10.80 18.88 4.30
CA PHE A 156 -11.04 20.17 4.92
C PHE A 156 -11.58 21.13 3.84
N SER A 157 -12.89 21.21 3.73
CA SER A 157 -13.56 22.14 2.80
C SER A 157 -13.97 23.38 3.58
N ASP A 158 -13.33 24.54 3.34
CA ASP A 158 -13.66 25.92 3.74
C ASP A 158 -14.52 26.18 5.02
N SER A 159 -14.69 25.21 5.90
CA SER A 159 -15.38 25.38 7.17
C SER A 159 -14.36 25.55 8.30
N ASN A 160 -14.55 26.57 9.12
CA ASN A 160 -13.67 26.94 10.23
C ASN A 160 -13.62 25.93 11.38
N ASP A 161 -14.24 24.76 11.24
CA ASP A 161 -14.30 23.76 12.28
C ASP A 161 -13.73 22.43 11.78
N ALA A 162 -12.47 22.16 12.18
CA ALA A 162 -11.81 20.86 11.95
C ALA A 162 -12.61 19.67 12.56
N THR A 163 -13.54 19.93 13.47
CA THR A 163 -14.38 18.93 14.11
C THR A 163 -15.46 18.39 13.18
N ASP A 164 -15.98 19.21 12.26
CA ASP A 164 -17.04 18.80 11.34
C ASP A 164 -16.49 17.97 10.18
N ALA A 165 -15.21 18.20 9.78
CA ALA A 165 -14.53 17.41 8.75
C ALA A 165 -14.36 15.92 9.12
N PHE A 166 -14.37 15.59 10.41
CA PHE A 166 -14.30 14.19 10.88
C PHE A 166 -15.65 13.45 10.78
N GLN A 167 -16.74 14.14 10.51
CA GLN A 167 -18.07 13.54 10.56
C GLN A 167 -18.74 13.32 9.20
N ASP A 168 -18.48 14.13 8.17
CA ASP A 168 -19.33 14.11 6.98
C ASP A 168 -18.63 13.82 5.64
N ASP A 169 -17.35 14.15 5.43
CA ASP A 169 -16.72 13.98 4.11
C ASP A 169 -15.38 13.22 4.16
N GLY A 170 -15.44 11.91 4.15
CA GLY A 170 -14.28 11.06 4.09
C GLY A 170 -14.19 10.25 2.79
N ILE A 171 -12.97 10.08 2.27
CA ILE A 171 -12.68 9.28 1.08
C ILE A 171 -11.77 8.12 1.45
N TRP A 172 -12.13 6.92 0.98
CA TRP A 172 -11.24 5.77 1.01
C TRP A 172 -10.37 5.73 -0.24
N ALA A 173 -9.06 5.62 -0.05
CA ALA A 173 -8.10 5.40 -1.12
C ALA A 173 -7.40 4.05 -0.94
N TYR A 174 -7.38 3.24 -1.99
CA TYR A 174 -6.74 1.93 -2.02
C TYR A 174 -5.58 1.96 -2.99
N THR A 175 -4.46 1.40 -2.60
CA THR A 175 -3.22 1.44 -3.38
C THR A 175 -2.60 0.06 -3.42
N VAL A 176 -2.23 -0.39 -4.63
CA VAL A 176 -1.46 -1.62 -4.83
C VAL A 176 -0.33 -1.32 -5.80
N GLY A 177 0.88 -1.73 -5.47
CA GLY A 177 2.04 -1.41 -6.29
C GLY A 177 3.31 -2.15 -5.92
N LEU A 178 4.40 -1.64 -6.46
CA LEU A 178 5.75 -2.14 -6.27
C LEU A 178 6.64 -1.01 -5.75
N GLY A 179 7.57 -1.35 -4.87
CA GLY A 179 8.56 -0.42 -4.38
C GLY A 179 9.95 -1.03 -4.28
N TYR A 180 10.92 -0.15 -4.20
CA TYR A 180 12.34 -0.47 -4.12
C TYR A 180 13.05 0.44 -3.11
N ASN A 181 13.89 -0.16 -2.27
CA ASN A 181 14.76 0.53 -1.32
C ASN A 181 16.18 0.66 -1.89
N PHE A 182 16.81 1.84 -1.73
CA PHE A 182 18.17 2.11 -2.24
C PHE A 182 18.97 3.04 -1.34
#